data_898196a52f11fa78bc4d296e8f6a91be
#
_entry.id   898196a52f11fa78bc4d296e8f6a91be
#
_cell.length_a   1.000
_cell.length_b   1.000
_cell.length_c   1.000
_cell.angle_alpha   90.00
_cell.angle_beta   90.00
_cell.angle_gamma   90.00
#
_symmetry.space_group_name_H-M   'P 1'
#
loop_
_entity.id
_entity.type
_entity.pdbx_description
1 polymer ?
#
loop_
_entity_poly.entity_id
_entity_poly.type
_entity_poly.pdbx_seq_one_letter_code
_entity_poly.pdbx_strand_id
1 'polypeptide(L)'
;MKKHFTWRNVIYFILTVALLNSYLLCRAAPITLAAIIPLFLLLNVLPGIRPRGTNKLRLRICNHGTVLLVLFILSLIPSILWHAVLALLTIPNAYMELVWSAVYCIVASAILFWNGILCVYCTSSQMGLRWRVIGALCGMIPLVNLFVLTRIILVTTDEMAFEVEKEKVENTPALAALCKTRYPLVLVHGVFFRDSNLFNYWGRIPRALQLYGATVYYGQHQSALAVKESARELAARIKLITERSGCEKVNIIAHSKGGLDCRYAISEFGLAPYVASLTTINTPHRGCLFAERLLDTIPQKVQTHVAKLYNATLHELGDESPDFLSAVTDLTATACEQRNAALSFPEGIFAQSVGSVMEHPRKGRFPLNLSYRYVKGFDGENDGLVGESSFAFGEKYTLLRTDGKRGISHGDMIDLNREDIRDFDVCAFYRELVSELRERGL
;
A
#
# COMPACT_ATOMS: atom_id res chain seq x y z
N MET A 1 10.69 -6.39 -4.68
CA MET A 1 12.08 -5.92 -4.85
C MET A 1 13.10 -6.97 -5.34
N LYS A 2 12.93 -8.29 -5.16
CA LYS A 2 13.93 -9.31 -5.55
C LYS A 2 14.02 -9.67 -7.04
N LYS A 3 13.09 -9.26 -7.91
CA LYS A 3 13.08 -9.65 -9.35
C LYS A 3 13.77 -8.67 -10.31
N HIS A 4 14.31 -7.54 -9.86
CA HIS A 4 14.83 -6.49 -10.75
C HIS A 4 16.37 -6.30 -10.71
N PHE A 5 17.09 -6.98 -9.86
CA PHE A 5 18.55 -6.89 -9.84
C PHE A 5 19.13 -7.84 -10.88
N THR A 6 19.26 -7.36 -12.11
CA THR A 6 19.90 -8.11 -13.20
C THR A 6 21.37 -7.70 -13.31
N TRP A 7 22.24 -8.63 -13.77
CA TRP A 7 23.64 -8.31 -14.07
C TRP A 7 23.81 -7.06 -14.92
N ARG A 8 22.87 -6.79 -15.81
CA ARG A 8 22.81 -5.57 -16.63
C ARG A 8 22.72 -4.30 -15.76
N ASN A 9 21.95 -4.30 -14.71
CA ASN A 9 21.81 -3.13 -13.82
C ASN A 9 23.09 -2.90 -12.99
N VAL A 10 23.80 -3.98 -12.62
CA VAL A 10 25.12 -3.89 -11.97
C VAL A 10 26.15 -3.25 -12.92
N ILE A 11 26.16 -3.70 -14.18
CA ILE A 11 27.03 -3.12 -15.21
C ILE A 11 26.76 -1.63 -15.40
N TYR A 12 25.49 -1.25 -15.54
CA TYR A 12 25.13 0.17 -15.65
C TYR A 12 25.54 0.99 -14.42
N PHE A 13 25.40 0.44 -13.22
CA PHE A 13 25.84 1.11 -12.00
C PHE A 13 27.37 1.31 -11.97
N ILE A 14 28.13 0.25 -12.22
CA ILE A 14 29.62 0.33 -12.26
C ILE A 14 30.06 1.34 -13.33
N LEU A 15 29.46 1.26 -14.52
CA LEU A 15 29.76 2.18 -15.62
C LEU A 15 29.43 3.63 -15.25
N THR A 16 28.29 3.85 -14.57
CA THR A 16 27.89 5.18 -14.10
C THR A 16 28.94 5.75 -13.15
N VAL A 17 29.32 5.00 -12.11
CA VAL A 17 30.33 5.45 -11.14
C VAL A 17 31.67 5.73 -11.83
N ALA A 18 32.11 4.86 -12.73
CA ALA A 18 33.37 5.03 -13.47
C ALA A 18 33.35 6.28 -14.35
N LEU A 19 32.26 6.51 -15.10
CA LEU A 19 32.15 7.66 -16.02
C LEU A 19 32.02 8.99 -15.27
N LEU A 20 31.23 9.04 -14.17
CA LEU A 20 31.08 10.26 -13.36
C LEU A 20 32.39 10.67 -12.66
N ASN A 21 33.33 9.75 -12.46
CA ASN A 21 34.60 10.02 -11.78
C ASN A 21 35.83 9.88 -12.71
N SER A 22 35.64 9.99 -14.03
CA SER A 22 36.69 9.75 -15.02
C SER A 22 37.58 10.96 -15.33
N TYR A 23 37.36 12.12 -14.67
CA TYR A 23 38.10 13.38 -14.97
C TYR A 23 39.63 13.19 -14.98
N LEU A 24 40.19 12.58 -13.94
CA LEU A 24 41.65 12.40 -13.86
C LEU A 24 42.18 11.50 -14.98
N LEU A 25 41.40 10.50 -15.39
CA LEU A 25 41.75 9.65 -16.53
C LEU A 25 41.78 10.45 -17.84
N CYS A 26 40.75 11.28 -18.06
CA CYS A 26 40.68 12.16 -19.22
C CYS A 26 41.85 13.18 -19.24
N ARG A 27 42.21 13.67 -18.08
CA ARG A 27 43.29 14.64 -17.91
C ARG A 27 44.67 14.01 -18.19
N ALA A 28 44.89 12.80 -17.66
CA ALA A 28 46.17 12.07 -17.83
C ALA A 28 46.36 11.50 -19.25
N ALA A 29 45.26 11.08 -19.89
CA ALA A 29 45.27 10.49 -21.22
C ALA A 29 44.10 11.00 -22.06
N PRO A 30 44.18 12.17 -22.72
CA PRO A 30 43.05 12.79 -23.44
C PRO A 30 42.44 11.93 -24.54
N ILE A 31 43.17 10.96 -25.08
CA ILE A 31 42.64 9.98 -26.04
C ILE A 31 41.45 9.17 -25.48
N THR A 32 41.39 9.01 -24.14
CA THR A 32 40.27 8.29 -23.49
C THR A 32 38.92 8.99 -23.67
N LEU A 33 38.89 10.28 -23.97
CA LEU A 33 37.67 11.02 -24.29
C LEU A 33 36.94 10.40 -25.50
N ALA A 34 37.66 9.82 -26.44
CA ALA A 34 37.08 9.13 -27.60
C ALA A 34 36.22 7.90 -27.20
N ALA A 35 36.47 7.31 -26.02
CA ALA A 35 35.65 6.22 -25.47
C ALA A 35 34.65 6.73 -24.42
N ILE A 36 35.05 7.64 -23.54
CA ILE A 36 34.25 8.12 -22.41
C ILE A 36 32.99 8.86 -22.90
N ILE A 37 33.11 9.74 -23.91
CA ILE A 37 31.97 10.50 -24.44
C ILE A 37 30.92 9.57 -25.04
N PRO A 38 31.23 8.66 -25.99
CA PRO A 38 30.22 7.71 -26.50
C PRO A 38 29.63 6.82 -25.40
N LEU A 39 30.40 6.34 -24.45
CA LEU A 39 29.90 5.52 -23.33
C LEU A 39 28.94 6.32 -22.44
N PHE A 40 29.25 7.59 -22.16
CA PHE A 40 28.37 8.47 -21.38
C PHE A 40 27.06 8.77 -22.15
N LEU A 41 27.12 8.99 -23.45
CA LEU A 41 25.91 9.15 -24.29
C LEU A 41 25.08 7.86 -24.30
N LEU A 42 25.71 6.69 -24.46
CA LEU A 42 25.02 5.41 -24.38
C LEU A 42 24.40 5.16 -23.00
N LEU A 43 25.07 5.56 -21.93
CA LEU A 43 24.55 5.50 -20.57
C LEU A 43 23.27 6.36 -20.41
N ASN A 44 23.21 7.50 -21.10
CA ASN A 44 22.03 8.39 -21.09
C ASN A 44 20.89 7.95 -22.01
N VAL A 45 21.03 6.85 -22.77
CA VAL A 45 20.01 6.35 -23.71
C VAL A 45 19.59 4.90 -23.44
N LEU A 46 20.52 4.02 -23.07
CA LEU A 46 20.26 2.59 -23.03
C LEU A 46 19.59 2.06 -21.74
N PRO A 47 19.92 2.54 -20.53
CA PRO A 47 19.38 1.99 -19.30
C PRO A 47 17.85 2.04 -19.29
N GLY A 48 17.21 0.91 -18.99
CA GLY A 48 15.75 0.88 -18.81
C GLY A 48 14.88 1.04 -20.06
N ILE A 49 15.44 1.35 -21.25
CA ILE A 49 14.66 1.62 -22.46
C ILE A 49 13.92 0.38 -23.02
N ARG A 50 14.32 -0.79 -22.60
CA ARG A 50 13.66 -2.07 -22.93
C ARG A 50 13.21 -2.77 -21.65
N PRO A 51 12.10 -2.30 -21.03
CA PRO A 51 11.52 -3.00 -19.90
C PRO A 51 10.96 -4.35 -20.33
N ARG A 52 10.90 -5.31 -19.41
CA ARG A 52 10.23 -6.59 -19.66
C ARG A 52 8.71 -6.40 -19.53
N GLY A 53 7.94 -7.00 -20.45
CA GLY A 53 6.49 -7.09 -20.33
C GLY A 53 5.69 -5.97 -20.99
N THR A 54 6.32 -4.97 -21.61
CA THR A 54 5.61 -3.97 -22.40
C THR A 54 6.46 -3.41 -23.55
N ASN A 55 5.78 -3.07 -24.67
CA ASN A 55 6.38 -2.39 -25.81
C ASN A 55 5.89 -0.94 -25.96
N LYS A 56 5.00 -0.46 -25.10
CA LYS A 56 4.46 0.92 -25.15
C LYS A 56 5.57 1.95 -24.99
N LEU A 57 5.77 2.83 -25.98
CA LEU A 57 6.87 3.81 -25.99
C LEU A 57 6.87 4.70 -24.74
N ARG A 58 5.69 5.18 -24.30
CA ARG A 58 5.53 5.98 -23.09
C ARG A 58 6.15 5.30 -21.88
N LEU A 59 5.84 4.03 -21.67
CA LEU A 59 6.33 3.24 -20.53
C LEU A 59 7.82 2.95 -20.63
N ARG A 60 8.33 2.75 -21.85
CA ARG A 60 9.77 2.56 -22.09
C ARG A 60 10.56 3.80 -21.69
N ILE A 61 10.08 5.01 -22.07
CA ILE A 61 10.72 6.29 -21.70
C ILE A 61 10.59 6.54 -20.20
N CYS A 62 9.41 6.26 -19.60
CA CYS A 62 9.20 6.40 -18.15
C CYS A 62 10.16 5.50 -17.36
N ASN A 63 10.27 4.22 -17.74
CA ASN A 63 11.18 3.27 -17.10
C ASN A 63 12.65 3.68 -17.28
N HIS A 64 13.02 4.16 -18.47
CA HIS A 64 14.35 4.70 -18.73
C HIS A 64 14.68 5.84 -17.76
N GLY A 65 13.82 6.85 -17.67
CA GLY A 65 13.99 7.96 -16.72
C GLY A 65 14.10 7.49 -15.26
N THR A 66 13.24 6.55 -14.86
CA THR A 66 13.29 5.96 -13.51
C THR A 66 14.63 5.28 -13.23
N VAL A 67 15.16 4.51 -14.19
CA VAL A 67 16.47 3.84 -14.03
C VAL A 67 17.60 4.87 -13.94
N LEU A 68 17.58 5.94 -14.75
CA LEU A 68 18.58 7.01 -14.66
C LEU A 68 18.58 7.68 -13.28
N LEU A 69 17.40 7.97 -12.71
CA LEU A 69 17.28 8.55 -11.37
C LEU A 69 17.79 7.60 -10.27
N VAL A 70 17.55 6.30 -10.41
CA VAL A 70 18.11 5.28 -9.50
C VAL A 70 19.63 5.25 -9.60
N LEU A 71 20.19 5.23 -10.82
CA LEU A 71 21.64 5.25 -11.04
C LEU A 71 22.27 6.53 -10.46
N PHE A 72 21.61 7.69 -10.64
CA PHE A 72 22.03 8.95 -10.02
C PHE A 72 22.12 8.83 -8.49
N ILE A 73 21.04 8.40 -7.81
CA ILE A 73 21.06 8.28 -6.33
C ILE A 73 22.13 7.29 -5.87
N LEU A 74 22.24 6.13 -6.50
CA LEU A 74 23.19 5.10 -6.11
C LEU A 74 24.65 5.53 -6.33
N SER A 75 24.92 6.37 -7.33
CA SER A 75 26.27 6.86 -7.63
C SER A 75 26.75 7.96 -6.68
N LEU A 76 25.86 8.61 -5.91
CA LEU A 76 26.26 9.72 -5.00
C LEU A 76 27.27 9.27 -3.95
N ILE A 77 26.99 8.18 -3.24
CA ILE A 77 27.89 7.71 -2.15
C ILE A 77 29.27 7.30 -2.68
N PRO A 78 29.39 6.44 -3.72
CA PRO A 78 30.69 6.12 -4.29
C PRO A 78 31.46 7.33 -4.81
N SER A 79 30.77 8.31 -5.41
CA SER A 79 31.44 9.52 -5.92
C SER A 79 31.93 10.43 -4.80
N ILE A 80 31.16 10.59 -3.73
CA ILE A 80 31.61 11.31 -2.52
C ILE A 80 32.82 10.64 -1.90
N LEU A 81 32.79 9.31 -1.74
CA LEU A 81 33.90 8.55 -1.18
C LEU A 81 35.17 8.68 -2.05
N TRP A 82 35.00 8.62 -3.39
CA TRP A 82 36.09 8.81 -4.33
C TRP A 82 36.77 10.16 -4.13
N HIS A 83 36.02 11.25 -4.09
CA HIS A 83 36.55 12.60 -3.89
C HIS A 83 37.16 12.80 -2.47
N ALA A 84 36.58 12.16 -1.46
CA ALA A 84 37.16 12.16 -0.10
C ALA A 84 38.56 11.48 -0.09
N VAL A 85 38.67 10.31 -0.75
CA VAL A 85 39.97 9.62 -0.90
C VAL A 85 40.94 10.47 -1.70
N LEU A 86 40.54 11.06 -2.82
CA LEU A 86 41.36 11.97 -3.60
C LEU A 86 41.84 13.16 -2.77
N ALA A 87 40.97 13.78 -1.98
CA ALA A 87 41.34 14.88 -1.10
C ALA A 87 42.42 14.47 -0.11
N LEU A 88 42.34 13.28 0.50
CA LEU A 88 43.35 12.77 1.43
C LEU A 88 44.69 12.48 0.74
N LEU A 89 44.69 12.04 -0.51
CA LEU A 89 45.89 11.66 -1.25
C LEU A 89 46.59 12.84 -1.96
N THR A 90 45.85 13.90 -2.33
CA THR A 90 46.35 14.95 -3.21
C THR A 90 46.63 16.30 -2.54
N ILE A 91 46.18 16.52 -1.31
CA ILE A 91 46.45 17.75 -0.56
C ILE A 91 47.87 17.66 0.03
N PRO A 92 48.77 18.70 -0.16
CA PRO A 92 48.48 20.06 -0.57
C PRO A 92 48.72 20.40 -2.07
N ASN A 93 49.32 19.49 -2.86
CA ASN A 93 49.96 19.87 -4.12
C ASN A 93 49.05 19.89 -5.38
N ALA A 94 47.85 19.33 -5.33
CA ALA A 94 46.97 19.19 -6.49
C ALA A 94 45.49 19.65 -6.23
N TYR A 95 45.30 20.65 -5.40
CA TYR A 95 43.98 21.18 -5.02
C TYR A 95 43.10 21.53 -6.23
N MET A 96 43.67 22.17 -7.25
CA MET A 96 42.90 22.57 -8.44
C MET A 96 42.37 21.37 -9.25
N GLU A 97 43.13 20.27 -9.31
CA GLU A 97 42.71 19.03 -9.98
C GLU A 97 41.55 18.37 -9.23
N LEU A 98 41.54 18.42 -7.89
CA LEU A 98 40.42 17.97 -7.08
C LEU A 98 39.14 18.78 -7.35
N VAL A 99 39.28 20.12 -7.43
CA VAL A 99 38.15 21.02 -7.74
C VAL A 99 37.57 20.71 -9.11
N TRP A 100 38.42 20.60 -10.15
CA TRP A 100 37.94 20.28 -11.50
C TRP A 100 37.32 18.88 -11.61
N SER A 101 37.85 17.89 -10.88
CA SER A 101 37.28 16.55 -10.79
C SER A 101 35.87 16.60 -10.16
N ALA A 102 35.70 17.37 -9.10
CA ALA A 102 34.39 17.55 -8.46
C ALA A 102 33.40 18.29 -9.37
N VAL A 103 33.83 19.35 -10.04
CA VAL A 103 32.98 20.08 -11.02
C VAL A 103 32.54 19.16 -12.16
N TYR A 104 33.47 18.38 -12.72
CA TYR A 104 33.15 17.39 -13.75
C TYR A 104 32.09 16.39 -13.29
N CYS A 105 32.30 15.80 -12.09
CA CYS A 105 31.36 14.84 -11.50
C CYS A 105 29.96 15.45 -11.28
N ILE A 106 29.91 16.69 -10.77
CA ILE A 106 28.63 17.41 -10.57
C ILE A 106 27.92 17.66 -11.91
N VAL A 107 28.62 18.14 -12.93
CA VAL A 107 28.03 18.42 -14.26
C VAL A 107 27.54 17.13 -14.91
N ALA A 108 28.33 16.06 -14.90
CA ALA A 108 27.94 14.76 -15.45
C ALA A 108 26.76 14.16 -14.69
N SER A 109 26.74 14.28 -13.37
CA SER A 109 25.60 13.85 -12.52
C SER A 109 24.33 14.67 -12.81
N ALA A 110 24.47 15.99 -13.03
CA ALA A 110 23.34 16.85 -13.37
C ALA A 110 22.72 16.48 -14.73
N ILE A 111 23.53 16.13 -15.75
CA ILE A 111 23.03 15.66 -17.04
C ILE A 111 22.19 14.38 -16.84
N LEU A 112 22.70 13.41 -16.09
CA LEU A 112 22.02 12.15 -15.79
C LEU A 112 20.68 12.41 -15.06
N PHE A 113 20.70 13.27 -14.05
CA PHE A 113 19.53 13.66 -13.26
C PHE A 113 18.47 14.34 -14.11
N TRP A 114 18.84 15.38 -14.89
CA TRP A 114 17.87 16.13 -15.69
C TRP A 114 17.27 15.29 -16.82
N ASN A 115 18.07 14.42 -17.45
CA ASN A 115 17.54 13.46 -18.42
C ASN A 115 16.49 12.54 -17.77
N GLY A 116 16.82 11.97 -16.59
CA GLY A 116 15.90 11.13 -15.84
C GLY A 116 14.60 11.84 -15.46
N ILE A 117 14.70 13.06 -14.89
CA ILE A 117 13.54 13.88 -14.49
C ILE A 117 12.67 14.24 -15.70
N LEU A 118 13.24 14.70 -16.79
CA LEU A 118 12.48 15.04 -17.99
C LEU A 118 11.71 13.84 -18.55
N CYS A 119 12.37 12.68 -18.65
CA CYS A 119 11.71 11.45 -19.09
C CYS A 119 10.51 11.11 -18.21
N VAL A 120 10.68 11.13 -16.88
CA VAL A 120 9.61 10.81 -15.93
C VAL A 120 8.50 11.85 -15.94
N TYR A 121 8.83 13.15 -15.93
CA TYR A 121 7.83 14.23 -15.90
C TYR A 121 6.97 14.26 -17.17
N CYS A 122 7.56 13.97 -18.33
CA CYS A 122 6.81 13.96 -19.59
C CYS A 122 5.97 12.70 -19.78
N THR A 123 6.29 11.57 -19.13
CA THR A 123 5.68 10.28 -19.47
C THR A 123 4.89 9.62 -18.36
N SER A 124 5.15 9.90 -17.06
CA SER A 124 4.38 9.30 -15.98
C SER A 124 2.97 9.87 -15.92
N SER A 125 1.96 9.00 -15.92
CA SER A 125 0.55 9.36 -15.72
C SER A 125 0.13 9.32 -14.25
N GLN A 126 0.85 8.56 -13.41
CA GLN A 126 0.52 8.34 -11.99
C GLN A 126 1.10 9.41 -11.07
N MET A 127 2.13 10.12 -11.51
CA MET A 127 2.82 11.12 -10.68
C MET A 127 1.93 12.31 -10.31
N GLY A 128 0.93 12.65 -11.14
CA GLY A 128 0.00 13.75 -10.91
C GLY A 128 0.70 15.13 -10.83
N LEU A 129 -0.08 16.20 -10.81
CA LEU A 129 0.44 17.57 -10.72
C LEU A 129 1.14 17.83 -9.37
N ARG A 130 0.59 17.27 -8.29
CA ARG A 130 1.12 17.46 -6.93
C ARG A 130 2.61 17.10 -6.81
N TRP A 131 2.99 15.89 -7.22
CA TRP A 131 4.39 15.45 -7.11
C TRP A 131 5.33 16.15 -8.10
N ARG A 132 4.82 16.60 -9.26
CA ARG A 132 5.58 17.43 -10.19
C ARG A 132 5.91 18.80 -9.58
N VAL A 133 4.92 19.44 -8.94
CA VAL A 133 5.12 20.74 -8.26
C VAL A 133 6.04 20.60 -7.05
N ILE A 134 5.81 19.60 -6.18
CA ILE A 134 6.67 19.34 -5.02
C ILE A 134 8.11 19.05 -5.48
N GLY A 135 8.29 18.21 -6.49
CA GLY A 135 9.62 17.91 -7.04
C GLY A 135 10.34 19.13 -7.60
N ALA A 136 9.62 20.01 -8.27
CA ALA A 136 10.21 21.26 -8.78
C ALA A 136 10.59 22.24 -7.65
N LEU A 137 9.72 22.43 -6.66
CA LEU A 137 9.96 23.34 -5.54
C LEU A 137 11.03 22.83 -4.57
N CYS A 138 11.03 21.54 -4.30
CA CYS A 138 11.99 20.92 -3.36
C CYS A 138 13.31 20.50 -4.04
N GLY A 139 13.40 20.59 -5.36
CA GLY A 139 14.55 20.14 -6.14
C GLY A 139 15.88 20.82 -5.76
N MET A 140 15.82 22.05 -5.25
CA MET A 140 17.01 22.83 -4.84
C MET A 140 17.35 22.67 -3.33
N ILE A 141 16.53 21.96 -2.55
CA ILE A 141 16.74 21.81 -1.10
C ILE A 141 17.47 20.49 -0.84
N PRO A 142 18.75 20.52 -0.37
CA PRO A 142 19.49 19.32 -0.05
C PRO A 142 18.74 18.43 0.96
N LEU A 143 18.90 17.11 0.87
CA LEU A 143 18.23 16.07 1.66
C LEU A 143 16.71 15.95 1.39
N VAL A 144 15.96 17.07 1.36
CA VAL A 144 14.53 17.06 0.99
C VAL A 144 14.36 16.57 -0.45
N ASN A 145 15.23 17.06 -1.35
CA ASN A 145 15.29 16.60 -2.74
C ASN A 145 15.44 15.06 -2.84
N LEU A 146 16.32 14.45 -2.07
CA LEU A 146 16.52 12.99 -2.10
C LEU A 146 15.28 12.22 -1.65
N PHE A 147 14.57 12.74 -0.65
CA PHE A 147 13.31 12.15 -0.21
C PHE A 147 12.24 12.24 -1.30
N VAL A 148 12.07 13.42 -1.89
CA VAL A 148 11.08 13.65 -2.97
C VAL A 148 11.44 12.83 -4.21
N LEU A 149 12.72 12.76 -4.58
CA LEU A 149 13.20 11.95 -5.69
C LEU A 149 12.94 10.45 -5.47
N THR A 150 13.16 9.97 -4.25
CA THR A 150 12.83 8.59 -3.87
C THR A 150 11.34 8.32 -4.03
N ARG A 151 10.47 9.25 -3.62
CA ARG A 151 9.01 9.13 -3.82
C ARG A 151 8.63 9.11 -5.30
N ILE A 152 9.24 9.95 -6.12
CA ILE A 152 9.03 9.96 -7.58
C ILE A 152 9.41 8.60 -8.18
N ILE A 153 10.57 8.06 -7.82
CA ILE A 153 11.03 6.74 -8.27
C ILE A 153 10.05 5.63 -7.86
N LEU A 154 9.55 5.65 -6.64
CA LEU A 154 8.57 4.66 -6.16
C LEU A 154 7.27 4.73 -6.98
N VAL A 155 6.70 5.93 -7.16
CA VAL A 155 5.47 6.13 -7.95
C VAL A 155 5.63 5.63 -9.39
N THR A 156 6.75 5.92 -10.04
CA THR A 156 6.98 5.48 -11.43
C THR A 156 7.29 4.00 -11.54
N THR A 157 7.90 3.40 -10.52
CA THR A 157 8.13 1.96 -10.45
C THR A 157 6.81 1.20 -10.28
N ASP A 158 5.91 1.69 -9.41
CA ASP A 158 4.58 1.13 -9.20
C ASP A 158 3.70 1.29 -10.45
N GLU A 159 3.82 2.43 -11.15
CA GLU A 159 3.15 2.64 -12.45
C GLU A 159 3.59 1.59 -13.47
N MET A 160 4.89 1.35 -13.59
CA MET A 160 5.42 0.36 -14.51
C MET A 160 4.93 -1.05 -14.19
N ALA A 161 4.96 -1.45 -12.92
CA ALA A 161 4.50 -2.77 -12.49
C ALA A 161 3.01 -2.97 -12.82
N PHE A 162 2.19 -1.97 -12.53
CA PHE A 162 0.75 -2.01 -12.81
C PHE A 162 0.43 -2.06 -14.31
N GLU A 163 1.09 -1.22 -15.12
CA GLU A 163 0.80 -1.17 -16.57
C GLU A 163 1.25 -2.46 -17.30
N VAL A 164 2.36 -3.07 -16.84
CA VAL A 164 2.80 -4.38 -17.35
C VAL A 164 1.79 -5.48 -16.99
N GLU A 165 1.29 -5.50 -15.76
CA GLU A 165 0.26 -6.46 -15.34
C GLU A 165 -1.05 -6.24 -16.11
N LYS A 166 -1.45 -4.96 -16.27
CA LYS A 166 -2.62 -4.58 -17.07
C LYS A 166 -2.52 -5.10 -18.51
N GLU A 167 -1.37 -4.91 -19.19
CA GLU A 167 -1.16 -5.38 -20.54
C GLU A 167 -1.23 -6.92 -20.62
N LYS A 168 -0.70 -7.63 -19.62
CA LYS A 168 -0.79 -9.08 -19.52
C LYS A 168 -2.23 -9.57 -19.35
N VAL A 169 -3.01 -8.91 -18.48
CA VAL A 169 -4.41 -9.26 -18.24
C VAL A 169 -5.28 -8.96 -19.46
N GLU A 170 -5.12 -7.77 -20.08
CA GLU A 170 -5.84 -7.39 -21.31
C GLU A 170 -5.62 -8.40 -22.46
N ASN A 171 -4.42 -8.98 -22.54
CA ASN A 171 -4.07 -9.99 -23.55
C ASN A 171 -4.44 -11.43 -23.17
N THR A 172 -5.06 -11.66 -22.00
CA THR A 172 -5.40 -13.00 -21.50
C THR A 172 -6.86 -13.00 -21.00
N PRO A 173 -7.84 -13.39 -21.86
CA PRO A 173 -9.27 -13.32 -21.51
C PRO A 173 -9.63 -14.07 -20.21
N ALA A 174 -9.00 -15.20 -19.94
CA ALA A 174 -9.21 -15.95 -18.70
C ALA A 174 -8.80 -15.16 -17.46
N LEU A 175 -7.71 -14.38 -17.53
CA LEU A 175 -7.30 -13.50 -16.44
C LEU A 175 -8.23 -12.29 -16.31
N ALA A 176 -8.65 -11.71 -17.43
CA ALA A 176 -9.57 -10.55 -17.43
C ALA A 176 -10.94 -10.85 -16.79
N ALA A 177 -11.32 -12.12 -16.69
CA ALA A 177 -12.56 -12.58 -16.08
C ALA A 177 -12.34 -13.28 -14.72
N LEU A 178 -11.11 -13.31 -14.18
CA LEU A 178 -10.77 -14.08 -12.99
C LEU A 178 -11.61 -13.68 -11.76
N CYS A 179 -11.86 -12.37 -11.57
CA CYS A 179 -12.64 -11.82 -10.47
C CYS A 179 -14.05 -11.36 -10.90
N LYS A 180 -14.54 -11.79 -12.08
CA LYS A 180 -15.87 -11.43 -12.57
C LYS A 180 -16.91 -12.32 -11.87
N THR A 181 -17.35 -11.91 -10.69
CA THR A 181 -18.39 -12.55 -9.90
C THR A 181 -19.77 -12.28 -10.49
N ARG A 182 -20.75 -13.13 -10.17
CA ARG A 182 -22.17 -12.94 -10.53
C ARG A 182 -22.74 -11.67 -9.91
N TYR A 183 -22.42 -11.42 -8.65
CA TYR A 183 -22.85 -10.25 -7.91
C TYR A 183 -21.67 -9.31 -7.65
N PRO A 184 -21.84 -7.99 -7.70
CA PRO A 184 -20.77 -7.05 -7.48
C PRO A 184 -20.23 -7.13 -6.03
N LEU A 185 -18.99 -6.70 -5.86
CA LEU A 185 -18.35 -6.62 -4.55
C LEU A 185 -18.70 -5.30 -3.87
N VAL A 186 -18.97 -5.35 -2.56
CA VAL A 186 -19.04 -4.17 -1.69
C VAL A 186 -17.93 -4.27 -0.66
N LEU A 187 -16.98 -3.35 -0.70
CA LEU A 187 -15.90 -3.25 0.29
C LEU A 187 -16.37 -2.37 1.45
N VAL A 188 -16.28 -2.91 2.67
CA VAL A 188 -16.74 -2.26 3.89
C VAL A 188 -15.56 -2.05 4.83
N HIS A 189 -15.23 -0.78 5.10
CA HIS A 189 -14.12 -0.40 5.97
C HIS A 189 -14.44 -0.61 7.45
N GLY A 190 -13.38 -0.57 8.28
CA GLY A 190 -13.49 -0.61 9.74
C GLY A 190 -13.58 0.78 10.38
N VAL A 191 -13.22 0.85 11.68
CA VAL A 191 -13.10 2.08 12.43
C VAL A 191 -11.86 2.88 12.01
N PHE A 192 -11.79 4.18 12.28
CA PHE A 192 -10.71 5.16 12.07
C PHE A 192 -10.59 5.80 10.69
N PHE A 193 -10.91 5.15 9.61
CA PHE A 193 -10.74 5.75 8.28
C PHE A 193 -11.93 5.42 7.39
N ARG A 194 -12.45 6.44 6.74
CA ARG A 194 -13.50 6.32 5.73
C ARG A 194 -12.87 6.26 4.33
N ASP A 195 -13.49 5.53 3.42
CA ASP A 195 -13.18 5.63 2.00
C ASP A 195 -13.55 7.03 1.50
N SER A 196 -12.55 7.86 1.28
CA SER A 196 -12.71 9.21 0.72
C SER A 196 -11.82 9.38 -0.51
N ASN A 197 -12.11 10.41 -1.31
CA ASN A 197 -11.26 10.75 -2.47
C ASN A 197 -9.80 11.08 -2.08
N LEU A 198 -9.55 11.39 -0.80
CA LEU A 198 -8.24 11.72 -0.27
C LEU A 198 -7.53 10.51 0.35
N PHE A 199 -8.29 9.57 0.95
CA PHE A 199 -7.76 8.39 1.62
C PHE A 199 -8.43 7.14 1.06
N ASN A 200 -7.67 6.32 0.36
CA ASN A 200 -8.08 5.01 -0.07
C ASN A 200 -7.76 4.00 1.05
N TYR A 201 -8.79 3.59 1.79
CA TYR A 201 -8.70 2.62 2.87
C TYR A 201 -8.13 1.27 2.42
N TRP A 202 -8.52 0.81 1.24
CA TRP A 202 -8.20 -0.50 0.70
C TRP A 202 -6.91 -0.55 -0.14
N GLY A 203 -6.09 0.48 -0.11
CA GLY A 203 -4.81 0.53 -0.81
C GLY A 203 -4.91 0.21 -2.31
N ARG A 204 -4.17 -0.81 -2.77
CA ARG A 204 -4.13 -1.27 -4.18
C ARG A 204 -5.21 -2.32 -4.50
N ILE A 205 -5.88 -2.88 -3.49
CA ILE A 205 -6.81 -4.02 -3.62
C ILE A 205 -7.94 -3.75 -4.62
N PRO A 206 -8.72 -2.66 -4.54
CA PRO A 206 -9.85 -2.44 -5.46
C PRO A 206 -9.41 -2.38 -6.92
N ARG A 207 -8.29 -1.69 -7.16
CA ARG A 207 -7.73 -1.55 -8.52
C ARG A 207 -7.24 -2.89 -9.06
N ALA A 208 -6.64 -3.72 -8.21
CA ALA A 208 -6.23 -5.07 -8.58
C ALA A 208 -7.44 -5.93 -8.94
N LEU A 209 -8.52 -5.92 -8.13
CA LEU A 209 -9.74 -6.68 -8.40
C LEU A 209 -10.44 -6.22 -9.70
N GLN A 210 -10.58 -4.91 -9.89
CA GLN A 210 -11.17 -4.33 -11.11
C GLN A 210 -10.39 -4.69 -12.37
N LEU A 211 -9.07 -4.72 -12.28
CA LEU A 211 -8.21 -5.14 -13.39
C LEU A 211 -8.53 -6.58 -13.86
N TYR A 212 -8.90 -7.45 -12.92
CA TYR A 212 -9.26 -8.85 -13.18
C TYR A 212 -10.78 -9.07 -13.35
N GLY A 213 -11.54 -8.00 -13.60
CA GLY A 213 -12.94 -8.03 -14.03
C GLY A 213 -13.98 -7.86 -12.94
N ALA A 214 -13.59 -7.58 -11.68
CA ALA A 214 -14.55 -7.32 -10.61
C ALA A 214 -15.26 -5.98 -10.78
N THR A 215 -16.54 -5.94 -10.44
CA THR A 215 -17.30 -4.70 -10.19
C THR A 215 -17.25 -4.40 -8.70
N VAL A 216 -16.69 -3.24 -8.31
CA VAL A 216 -16.43 -2.89 -6.91
C VAL A 216 -17.17 -1.63 -6.51
N TYR A 217 -17.92 -1.71 -5.42
CA TYR A 217 -18.58 -0.61 -4.71
C TYR A 217 -18.01 -0.49 -3.30
N TYR A 218 -18.34 0.61 -2.60
CA TYR A 218 -17.89 0.89 -1.23
C TYR A 218 -19.08 1.15 -0.31
N GLY A 219 -18.96 0.70 0.94
CA GLY A 219 -19.96 0.87 1.98
C GLY A 219 -20.25 2.33 2.31
N GLN A 220 -19.23 3.16 2.35
CA GLN A 220 -19.29 4.63 2.55
C GLN A 220 -20.14 5.08 3.77
N HIS A 221 -20.27 4.22 4.79
CA HIS A 221 -20.87 4.56 6.07
C HIS A 221 -19.90 5.35 6.95
N GLN A 222 -20.37 5.96 8.03
CA GLN A 222 -19.49 6.66 8.96
C GLN A 222 -18.60 5.66 9.72
N SER A 223 -17.33 6.03 9.91
CA SER A 223 -16.30 5.11 10.44
C SER A 223 -16.36 4.94 11.97
N ALA A 224 -16.78 5.97 12.68
CA ALA A 224 -16.78 6.03 14.15
C ALA A 224 -18.19 6.21 14.72
N LEU A 225 -19.06 5.25 14.43
CA LEU A 225 -20.36 5.09 15.08
C LEU A 225 -20.44 3.76 15.81
N ALA A 226 -21.36 3.64 16.75
CA ALA A 226 -21.74 2.34 17.31
C ALA A 226 -22.16 1.38 16.21
N VAL A 227 -21.97 0.07 16.41
CA VAL A 227 -22.25 -0.96 15.41
C VAL A 227 -23.67 -0.88 14.86
N LYS A 228 -24.66 -0.61 15.71
CA LYS A 228 -26.06 -0.52 15.32
C LYS A 228 -26.33 0.63 14.35
N GLU A 229 -25.77 1.80 14.61
CA GLU A 229 -25.92 2.99 13.78
C GLU A 229 -25.19 2.82 12.43
N SER A 230 -23.93 2.35 12.47
CA SER A 230 -23.16 1.99 11.26
C SER A 230 -23.89 0.96 10.41
N ALA A 231 -24.48 -0.06 11.03
CA ALA A 231 -25.23 -1.11 10.35
C ALA A 231 -26.48 -0.57 9.64
N ARG A 232 -27.17 0.42 10.23
CA ARG A 232 -28.35 1.06 9.61
C ARG A 232 -27.97 1.85 8.36
N GLU A 233 -26.91 2.65 8.43
CA GLU A 233 -26.39 3.39 7.27
C GLU A 233 -25.94 2.44 6.16
N LEU A 234 -25.22 1.40 6.53
CA LEU A 234 -24.71 0.38 5.61
C LEU A 234 -25.85 -0.38 4.91
N ALA A 235 -26.91 -0.75 5.65
CA ALA A 235 -28.08 -1.41 5.07
C ALA A 235 -28.77 -0.53 4.03
N ALA A 236 -28.98 0.75 4.33
CA ALA A 236 -29.53 1.71 3.37
C ALA A 236 -28.62 1.88 2.13
N ARG A 237 -27.31 1.96 2.35
CA ARG A 237 -26.32 2.10 1.28
C ARG A 237 -26.30 0.90 0.34
N ILE A 238 -26.32 -0.31 0.86
CA ILE A 238 -26.29 -1.54 0.04
C ILE A 238 -27.57 -1.70 -0.76
N LYS A 239 -28.76 -1.41 -0.16
CA LYS A 239 -30.03 -1.39 -0.89
C LYS A 239 -29.98 -0.40 -2.06
N LEU A 240 -29.45 0.80 -1.83
CA LEU A 240 -29.27 1.79 -2.91
C LEU A 240 -28.30 1.31 -4.00
N ILE A 241 -27.23 0.57 -3.64
CA ILE A 241 -26.32 -0.02 -4.62
C ILE A 241 -27.05 -1.05 -5.48
N THR A 242 -27.85 -1.95 -4.90
CA THR A 242 -28.60 -2.96 -5.66
C THR A 242 -29.63 -2.31 -6.59
N GLU A 243 -30.35 -1.31 -6.10
CA GLU A 243 -31.32 -0.55 -6.94
C GLU A 243 -30.65 0.13 -8.13
N ARG A 244 -29.54 0.85 -7.90
CA ARG A 244 -28.84 1.62 -8.95
C ARG A 244 -28.09 0.76 -9.96
N SER A 245 -27.54 -0.36 -9.51
CA SER A 245 -26.80 -1.28 -10.37
C SER A 245 -27.69 -2.29 -11.09
N GLY A 246 -28.94 -2.43 -10.67
CA GLY A 246 -29.85 -3.46 -11.18
C GLY A 246 -29.48 -4.88 -10.79
N CYS A 247 -28.59 -5.07 -9.80
CA CYS A 247 -28.22 -6.39 -9.32
C CYS A 247 -29.15 -6.86 -8.21
N GLU A 248 -29.43 -8.16 -8.16
CA GLU A 248 -30.27 -8.76 -7.12
C GLU A 248 -29.61 -8.76 -5.75
N LYS A 249 -28.30 -9.04 -5.71
CA LYS A 249 -27.51 -9.23 -4.50
C LYS A 249 -26.12 -8.63 -4.65
N VAL A 250 -25.38 -8.57 -3.55
CA VAL A 250 -23.97 -8.20 -3.51
C VAL A 250 -23.13 -9.23 -2.75
N ASN A 251 -21.85 -9.30 -3.04
CA ASN A 251 -20.84 -9.98 -2.23
C ASN A 251 -20.16 -8.94 -1.34
N ILE A 252 -20.19 -9.11 -0.03
CA ILE A 252 -19.57 -8.17 0.91
C ILE A 252 -18.20 -8.69 1.35
N ILE A 253 -17.20 -7.81 1.30
CA ILE A 253 -15.89 -8.02 1.92
C ILE A 253 -15.70 -6.91 2.94
N ALA A 254 -15.70 -7.27 4.22
CA ALA A 254 -15.70 -6.33 5.34
C ALA A 254 -14.45 -6.51 6.20
N HIS A 255 -13.79 -5.41 6.56
CA HIS A 255 -12.61 -5.42 7.41
C HIS A 255 -12.91 -4.90 8.82
N SER A 256 -12.30 -5.53 9.83
CA SER A 256 -12.34 -5.07 11.22
C SER A 256 -13.77 -4.89 11.74
N LYS A 257 -14.10 -3.76 12.39
CA LYS A 257 -15.44 -3.39 12.85
C LYS A 257 -16.50 -3.53 11.75
N GLY A 258 -16.16 -3.23 10.49
CA GLY A 258 -17.09 -3.34 9.36
C GLY A 258 -17.73 -4.73 9.22
N GLY A 259 -17.05 -5.80 9.65
CA GLY A 259 -17.63 -7.13 9.70
C GLY A 259 -18.74 -7.28 10.74
N LEU A 260 -18.63 -6.60 11.88
CA LEU A 260 -19.68 -6.55 12.91
C LEU A 260 -20.87 -5.72 12.40
N ASP A 261 -20.61 -4.59 11.74
CA ASP A 261 -21.64 -3.72 11.15
C ASP A 261 -22.42 -4.49 10.10
N CYS A 262 -21.75 -5.26 9.22
CA CYS A 262 -22.41 -6.10 8.22
C CYS A 262 -23.24 -7.20 8.84
N ARG A 263 -22.74 -7.91 9.85
CA ARG A 263 -23.51 -8.95 10.54
C ARG A 263 -24.78 -8.37 11.14
N TYR A 264 -24.67 -7.22 11.83
CA TYR A 264 -25.82 -6.54 12.42
C TYR A 264 -26.83 -6.08 11.35
N ALA A 265 -26.34 -5.50 10.25
CA ALA A 265 -27.20 -5.06 9.13
C ALA A 265 -27.97 -6.23 8.49
N ILE A 266 -27.31 -7.35 8.29
CA ILE A 266 -27.91 -8.57 7.70
C ILE A 266 -28.96 -9.16 8.65
N SER A 267 -28.68 -9.25 9.94
CA SER A 267 -29.58 -9.87 10.92
C SER A 267 -30.76 -8.98 11.29
N GLU A 268 -30.58 -7.66 11.45
CA GLU A 268 -31.58 -6.77 12.07
C GLU A 268 -32.19 -5.73 11.15
N PHE A 269 -31.50 -5.32 10.07
CA PHE A 269 -31.98 -4.25 9.19
C PHE A 269 -32.49 -4.72 7.83
N GLY A 270 -32.88 -6.01 7.74
CA GLY A 270 -33.49 -6.59 6.55
C GLY A 270 -32.58 -6.53 5.32
N LEU A 271 -31.27 -6.70 5.52
CA LEU A 271 -30.29 -6.72 4.45
C LEU A 271 -30.11 -8.11 3.83
N ALA A 272 -30.53 -9.18 4.50
CA ALA A 272 -30.33 -10.56 4.07
C ALA A 272 -30.76 -10.86 2.61
N PRO A 273 -31.91 -10.37 2.09
CA PRO A 273 -32.29 -10.63 0.70
C PRO A 273 -31.33 -10.06 -0.34
N TYR A 274 -30.56 -9.05 0.02
CA TYR A 274 -29.65 -8.31 -0.87
C TYR A 274 -28.19 -8.81 -0.79
N VAL A 275 -27.90 -9.82 0.03
CA VAL A 275 -26.53 -10.33 0.24
C VAL A 275 -26.42 -11.76 -0.23
N ALA A 276 -25.43 -12.05 -1.06
CA ALA A 276 -25.08 -13.38 -1.53
C ALA A 276 -23.99 -14.00 -0.64
N SER A 277 -22.99 -13.20 -0.26
CA SER A 277 -21.93 -13.65 0.64
C SER A 277 -21.43 -12.53 1.55
N LEU A 278 -20.90 -12.93 2.71
CA LEU A 278 -20.17 -12.08 3.65
C LEU A 278 -18.79 -12.70 3.92
N THR A 279 -17.74 -12.03 3.49
CA THR A 279 -16.36 -12.33 3.87
C THR A 279 -15.88 -11.29 4.87
N THR A 280 -15.48 -11.71 6.05
CA THR A 280 -14.92 -10.81 7.07
C THR A 280 -13.42 -10.98 7.18
N ILE A 281 -12.70 -9.88 7.24
CA ILE A 281 -11.23 -9.82 7.30
C ILE A 281 -10.82 -9.19 8.63
N ASN A 282 -10.09 -9.92 9.46
CA ASN A 282 -9.60 -9.46 10.77
C ASN A 282 -10.69 -8.80 11.64
N THR A 283 -11.92 -9.32 11.56
CA THR A 283 -13.06 -8.82 12.32
C THR A 283 -13.08 -9.41 13.73
N PRO A 284 -13.22 -8.59 14.78
CA PRO A 284 -13.30 -9.08 16.16
C PRO A 284 -14.69 -9.62 16.48
N HIS A 285 -15.06 -10.80 15.95
CA HIS A 285 -16.38 -11.39 16.15
C HIS A 285 -16.71 -11.73 17.62
N ARG A 286 -15.67 -11.98 18.44
CA ARG A 286 -15.78 -12.20 19.88
C ARG A 286 -15.25 -11.04 20.70
N GLY A 287 -15.02 -9.87 20.03
CA GLY A 287 -14.47 -8.66 20.64
C GLY A 287 -12.99 -8.75 20.95
N CYS A 288 -12.50 -7.75 21.69
CA CYS A 288 -11.12 -7.59 22.10
C CYS A 288 -11.07 -7.39 23.63
N LEU A 289 -10.51 -8.34 24.37
CA LEU A 289 -10.28 -8.20 25.81
C LEU A 289 -9.34 -7.04 26.12
N PHE A 290 -8.33 -6.82 25.26
CA PHE A 290 -7.44 -5.67 25.39
C PHE A 290 -8.19 -4.34 25.36
N ALA A 291 -9.14 -4.16 24.42
CA ALA A 291 -9.94 -2.93 24.34
C ALA A 291 -10.80 -2.72 25.60
N GLU A 292 -11.39 -3.79 26.12
CA GLU A 292 -12.18 -3.77 27.35
C GLU A 292 -11.31 -3.34 28.54
N ARG A 293 -10.17 -3.97 28.75
CA ARG A 293 -9.23 -3.61 29.82
C ARG A 293 -8.67 -2.21 29.70
N LEU A 294 -8.44 -1.75 28.47
CA LEU A 294 -7.98 -0.39 28.23
C LEU A 294 -9.03 0.62 28.67
N LEU A 295 -10.29 0.41 28.35
CA LEU A 295 -11.40 1.29 28.75
C LEU A 295 -11.60 1.26 30.27
N ASP A 296 -11.47 0.10 30.92
CA ASP A 296 -11.57 -0.03 32.38
C ASP A 296 -10.43 0.68 33.13
N THR A 297 -9.23 0.69 32.54
CA THR A 297 -8.01 1.19 33.21
C THR A 297 -7.82 2.71 33.03
N ILE A 298 -8.21 3.23 31.87
CA ILE A 298 -8.03 4.67 31.57
C ILE A 298 -9.12 5.50 32.26
N PRO A 299 -8.76 6.56 33.03
CA PRO A 299 -9.75 7.42 33.66
C PRO A 299 -10.71 8.03 32.63
N GLN A 300 -12.01 8.10 32.96
CA GLN A 300 -13.06 8.56 32.08
C GLN A 300 -12.79 9.96 31.46
N LYS A 301 -12.16 10.87 32.24
CA LYS A 301 -11.76 12.20 31.74
C LYS A 301 -10.77 12.11 30.56
N VAL A 302 -9.83 11.16 30.63
CA VAL A 302 -8.84 10.93 29.56
C VAL A 302 -9.53 10.31 28.34
N GLN A 303 -10.39 9.31 28.56
CA GLN A 303 -11.18 8.70 27.48
C GLN A 303 -11.99 9.75 26.72
N THR A 304 -12.72 10.61 27.44
CA THR A 304 -13.51 11.69 26.84
C THR A 304 -12.65 12.70 26.08
N HIS A 305 -11.45 13.03 26.60
CA HIS A 305 -10.53 13.96 25.92
C HIS A 305 -10.00 13.35 24.61
N VAL A 306 -9.56 12.10 24.65
CA VAL A 306 -9.10 11.36 23.46
C VAL A 306 -10.24 11.24 22.44
N ALA A 307 -11.43 10.84 22.87
CA ALA A 307 -12.61 10.74 22.00
C ALA A 307 -12.94 12.07 21.32
N LYS A 308 -12.90 13.20 22.05
CA LYS A 308 -13.12 14.54 21.46
C LYS A 308 -12.11 14.85 20.35
N LEU A 309 -10.83 14.52 20.57
CA LEU A 309 -9.79 14.78 19.58
C LEU A 309 -10.00 13.94 18.33
N TYR A 310 -10.30 12.63 18.50
CA TYR A 310 -10.61 11.74 17.39
C TYR A 310 -11.87 12.17 16.64
N ASN A 311 -12.96 12.48 17.35
CA ASN A 311 -14.20 12.92 16.73
C ASN A 311 -14.01 14.21 15.92
N ALA A 312 -13.24 15.19 16.41
CA ALA A 312 -12.91 16.39 15.66
C ALA A 312 -12.16 16.07 14.36
N THR A 313 -11.15 15.19 14.43
CA THR A 313 -10.39 14.76 13.26
C THR A 313 -11.26 13.99 12.24
N LEU A 314 -12.13 13.09 12.72
CA LEU A 314 -13.01 12.30 11.86
C LEU A 314 -14.11 13.16 11.20
N HIS A 315 -14.59 14.16 11.90
CA HIS A 315 -15.52 15.16 11.35
C HIS A 315 -14.86 15.93 10.18
N GLU A 316 -13.61 16.38 10.34
CA GLU A 316 -12.85 17.00 9.24
C GLU A 316 -12.61 16.04 8.06
N LEU A 317 -12.55 14.74 8.32
CA LEU A 317 -12.41 13.70 7.30
C LEU A 317 -13.74 13.27 6.66
N GLY A 318 -14.86 13.84 7.10
CA GLY A 318 -16.18 13.70 6.47
C GLY A 318 -17.21 12.85 7.22
N ASP A 319 -16.93 12.42 8.47
CA ASP A 319 -17.95 11.83 9.34
C ASP A 319 -18.84 12.94 9.89
N GLU A 320 -20.16 12.77 9.81
CA GLU A 320 -21.13 13.81 10.23
C GLU A 320 -21.29 13.88 11.76
N SER A 321 -21.31 12.72 12.41
CA SER A 321 -21.57 12.59 13.85
C SER A 321 -20.68 11.53 14.51
N PRO A 322 -19.35 11.64 14.44
CA PRO A 322 -18.47 10.61 14.95
C PRO A 322 -18.60 10.44 16.46
N ASP A 323 -18.75 9.19 16.90
CA ASP A 323 -18.73 8.76 18.31
C ASP A 323 -17.71 7.64 18.49
N PHE A 324 -16.46 8.04 18.59
CA PHE A 324 -15.33 7.14 18.70
C PHE A 324 -15.43 6.23 19.94
N LEU A 325 -15.90 6.77 21.07
CA LEU A 325 -15.98 6.00 22.32
C LEU A 325 -17.01 4.86 22.21
N SER A 326 -18.19 5.15 21.67
CA SER A 326 -19.21 4.12 21.42
C SER A 326 -18.72 3.09 20.41
N ALA A 327 -18.02 3.51 19.35
CA ALA A 327 -17.44 2.59 18.38
C ALA A 327 -16.43 1.63 19.01
N VAL A 328 -15.55 2.11 19.91
CA VAL A 328 -14.56 1.27 20.61
C VAL A 328 -15.23 0.39 21.68
N THR A 329 -16.22 0.90 22.40
CA THR A 329 -16.98 0.13 23.39
C THR A 329 -17.66 -1.08 22.76
N ASP A 330 -18.19 -0.93 21.56
CA ASP A 330 -18.79 -2.03 20.79
C ASP A 330 -17.81 -3.12 20.33
N LEU A 331 -16.50 -2.85 20.42
CA LEU A 331 -15.45 -3.83 20.13
C LEU A 331 -14.98 -4.61 21.37
N THR A 332 -15.49 -4.32 22.56
CA THR A 332 -15.14 -5.05 23.78
C THR A 332 -15.65 -6.50 23.73
N ALA A 333 -15.01 -7.38 24.48
CA ALA A 333 -15.41 -8.79 24.54
C ALA A 333 -16.85 -8.93 25.06
N THR A 334 -17.19 -8.22 26.13
CA THR A 334 -18.54 -8.21 26.72
C THR A 334 -19.60 -7.72 25.74
N ALA A 335 -19.36 -6.61 25.00
CA ALA A 335 -20.33 -6.11 24.03
C ALA A 335 -20.55 -7.08 22.86
N CYS A 336 -19.46 -7.73 22.39
CA CYS A 336 -19.55 -8.72 21.32
C CYS A 336 -20.24 -10.01 21.77
N GLU A 337 -20.01 -10.46 22.99
CA GLU A 337 -20.72 -11.62 23.56
C GLU A 337 -22.23 -11.38 23.65
N GLN A 338 -22.64 -10.25 24.20
CA GLN A 338 -24.06 -9.84 24.26
C GLN A 338 -24.68 -9.78 22.87
N ARG A 339 -23.96 -9.19 21.90
CA ARG A 339 -24.43 -9.10 20.51
C ARG A 339 -24.54 -10.48 19.87
N ASN A 340 -23.56 -11.36 20.08
CA ASN A 340 -23.59 -12.73 19.55
C ASN A 340 -24.75 -13.56 20.13
N ALA A 341 -25.12 -13.36 21.40
CA ALA A 341 -26.27 -14.00 22.01
C ALA A 341 -27.61 -13.50 21.46
N ALA A 342 -27.67 -12.23 21.02
CA ALA A 342 -28.89 -11.62 20.52
C ALA A 342 -29.13 -11.79 19.01
N LEU A 343 -28.05 -11.92 18.21
CA LEU A 343 -28.14 -11.97 16.76
C LEU A 343 -28.17 -13.39 16.22
N SER A 344 -29.15 -13.69 15.35
CA SER A 344 -29.15 -14.89 14.52
C SER A 344 -28.73 -14.52 13.09
N PHE A 345 -27.70 -15.17 12.56
CA PHE A 345 -27.27 -14.95 11.20
C PHE A 345 -28.14 -15.78 10.25
N PRO A 346 -28.75 -15.16 9.21
CA PRO A 346 -29.68 -15.86 8.31
C PRO A 346 -29.00 -16.99 7.51
N GLU A 347 -29.73 -18.07 7.30
CA GLU A 347 -29.34 -19.14 6.40
C GLU A 347 -29.33 -18.70 4.92
N GLY A 348 -28.58 -19.41 4.08
CA GLY A 348 -28.52 -19.15 2.63
C GLY A 348 -27.61 -18.00 2.20
N ILE A 349 -26.89 -17.38 3.13
CA ILE A 349 -25.81 -16.43 2.84
C ILE A 349 -24.48 -17.13 3.12
N PHE A 350 -23.64 -17.28 2.10
CA PHE A 350 -22.31 -17.83 2.31
C PHE A 350 -21.46 -16.91 3.20
N ALA A 351 -21.10 -17.35 4.37
CA ALA A 351 -20.29 -16.58 5.32
C ALA A 351 -18.91 -17.21 5.53
N GLN A 352 -17.86 -16.41 5.41
CA GLN A 352 -16.50 -16.84 5.72
C GLN A 352 -15.72 -15.73 6.45
N SER A 353 -14.67 -16.15 7.15
CA SER A 353 -13.78 -15.25 7.86
C SER A 353 -12.31 -15.56 7.58
N VAL A 354 -11.52 -14.50 7.56
CA VAL A 354 -10.06 -14.56 7.42
C VAL A 354 -9.44 -13.77 8.56
N GLY A 355 -8.49 -14.38 9.25
CA GLY A 355 -7.67 -13.74 10.26
C GLY A 355 -6.21 -13.72 9.85
N SER A 356 -5.42 -12.83 10.44
CA SER A 356 -3.98 -12.80 10.27
C SER A 356 -3.26 -12.61 11.60
N VAL A 357 -2.00 -13.02 11.69
CA VAL A 357 -1.21 -12.86 12.92
C VAL A 357 0.22 -12.45 12.63
N MET A 358 0.80 -11.72 13.58
CA MET A 358 2.18 -11.23 13.49
C MET A 358 3.20 -12.12 14.22
N GLU A 359 2.80 -13.01 15.11
CA GLU A 359 3.61 -13.86 15.99
C GLU A 359 4.60 -13.11 16.92
N HIS A 360 5.17 -11.98 16.49
CA HIS A 360 6.14 -11.19 17.25
C HIS A 360 6.10 -9.70 16.93
N PRO A 361 6.30 -8.76 17.90
CA PRO A 361 6.27 -7.31 17.68
C PRO A 361 7.21 -6.81 16.58
N ARG A 362 8.41 -7.42 16.47
CA ARG A 362 9.39 -7.04 15.44
C ARG A 362 8.95 -7.40 14.02
N LYS A 363 7.91 -8.21 13.89
CA LYS A 363 7.34 -8.63 12.60
C LYS A 363 6.27 -7.68 12.06
N GLY A 364 5.89 -6.64 12.81
CA GLY A 364 4.87 -5.64 12.43
C GLY A 364 5.45 -4.26 12.14
N ARG A 365 4.65 -3.40 11.51
CA ARG A 365 4.95 -1.97 11.29
C ARG A 365 4.38 -1.10 12.40
N PHE A 366 5.00 0.07 12.62
CA PHE A 366 4.44 1.10 13.49
C PHE A 366 3.07 1.58 12.96
N PRO A 367 2.07 1.78 13.81
CA PRO A 367 2.05 1.67 15.28
C PRO A 367 1.71 0.25 15.81
N LEU A 368 1.26 -0.68 14.96
CA LEU A 368 0.73 -2.00 15.35
C LEU A 368 1.77 -2.92 16.02
N ASN A 369 3.04 -2.71 15.72
CA ASN A 369 4.13 -3.40 16.42
C ASN A 369 4.23 -3.03 17.90
N LEU A 370 3.78 -1.84 18.31
CA LEU A 370 3.76 -1.41 19.70
C LEU A 370 2.57 -2.03 20.46
N SER A 371 1.38 -2.01 19.86
CA SER A 371 0.16 -2.57 20.48
C SER A 371 0.21 -4.10 20.63
N TYR A 372 0.94 -4.79 19.73
CA TYR A 372 1.02 -6.26 19.73
C TYR A 372 1.29 -6.89 21.10
N ARG A 373 2.24 -6.34 21.86
CA ARG A 373 2.60 -6.89 23.19
C ARG A 373 1.47 -6.76 24.21
N TYR A 374 0.77 -5.62 24.16
CA TYR A 374 -0.36 -5.37 25.04
C TYR A 374 -1.53 -6.28 24.68
N VAL A 375 -1.88 -6.34 23.40
CA VAL A 375 -2.92 -7.27 22.91
C VAL A 375 -2.58 -8.70 23.27
N LYS A 376 -1.31 -9.13 23.06
CA LYS A 376 -0.87 -10.49 23.39
C LYS A 376 -1.07 -10.86 24.86
N GLY A 377 -0.95 -9.90 25.77
CA GLY A 377 -1.13 -10.12 27.21
C GLY A 377 -2.57 -10.51 27.59
N PHE A 378 -3.57 -10.15 26.77
CA PHE A 378 -4.99 -10.37 27.02
C PHE A 378 -5.63 -11.33 26.01
N ASP A 379 -5.31 -11.18 24.73
CA ASP A 379 -5.96 -11.85 23.60
C ASP A 379 -5.08 -12.94 22.94
N GLY A 380 -3.83 -13.13 23.40
CA GLY A 380 -2.92 -14.11 22.83
C GLY A 380 -2.29 -13.70 21.49
N GLU A 381 -2.13 -14.65 20.56
CA GLU A 381 -1.64 -14.35 19.21
C GLU A 381 -2.59 -13.39 18.50
N ASN A 382 -2.05 -12.39 17.80
CA ASN A 382 -2.84 -11.28 17.27
C ASN A 382 -2.19 -10.61 16.06
N ASP A 383 -2.96 -9.75 15.40
CA ASP A 383 -2.54 -8.94 14.24
C ASP A 383 -2.04 -7.53 14.62
N GLY A 384 -1.90 -7.25 15.91
CA GLY A 384 -1.57 -5.95 16.48
C GLY A 384 -2.76 -5.22 17.10
N LEU A 385 -4.01 -5.62 16.81
CA LEU A 385 -5.24 -5.06 17.38
C LEU A 385 -6.23 -6.11 17.85
N VAL A 386 -6.37 -7.22 17.15
CA VAL A 386 -7.38 -8.25 17.39
C VAL A 386 -6.71 -9.59 17.60
N GLY A 387 -7.13 -10.34 18.61
CA GLY A 387 -6.64 -11.67 18.92
C GLY A 387 -7.17 -12.72 17.94
N GLU A 388 -6.35 -13.75 17.68
CA GLU A 388 -6.69 -14.86 16.77
C GLU A 388 -8.02 -15.52 17.14
N SER A 389 -8.26 -15.73 18.42
CA SER A 389 -9.48 -16.38 18.94
C SER A 389 -10.77 -15.65 18.57
N SER A 390 -10.68 -14.38 18.18
CA SER A 390 -11.83 -13.52 17.85
C SER A 390 -12.22 -13.54 16.38
N PHE A 391 -11.39 -14.08 15.46
CA PHE A 391 -11.62 -13.98 14.01
C PHE A 391 -12.64 -14.97 13.44
N ALA A 392 -12.75 -16.16 14.03
CA ALA A 392 -13.52 -17.26 13.44
C ALA A 392 -15.04 -16.98 13.42
N PHE A 393 -15.62 -16.98 12.19
CA PHE A 393 -17.04 -16.81 11.94
C PHE A 393 -17.43 -17.43 10.59
N GLY A 394 -18.66 -17.95 10.49
CA GLY A 394 -19.23 -18.51 9.26
C GLY A 394 -18.81 -19.95 8.97
N GLU A 395 -18.99 -20.37 7.73
CA GLU A 395 -18.79 -21.75 7.27
C GLU A 395 -17.30 -22.09 7.03
N LYS A 396 -16.48 -21.09 6.70
CA LYS A 396 -15.05 -21.24 6.40
C LYS A 396 -14.25 -20.22 7.20
N TYR A 397 -13.22 -20.69 7.90
CA TYR A 397 -12.23 -19.83 8.54
C TYR A 397 -10.83 -20.10 8.00
N THR A 398 -10.10 -19.04 7.66
CA THR A 398 -8.71 -19.12 7.19
C THR A 398 -7.84 -18.22 8.05
N LEU A 399 -6.77 -18.78 8.63
CA LEU A 399 -5.76 -18.02 9.36
C LEU A 399 -4.51 -17.85 8.50
N LEU A 400 -4.11 -16.62 8.27
CA LEU A 400 -2.92 -16.28 7.49
C LEU A 400 -1.71 -16.08 8.40
N ARG A 401 -0.62 -16.77 8.06
CA ARG A 401 0.68 -16.67 8.72
C ARG A 401 1.78 -16.54 7.65
N THR A 402 2.93 -16.00 8.02
CA THR A 402 4.11 -15.99 7.17
C THR A 402 5.28 -16.66 7.89
N ASP A 403 6.06 -17.45 7.20
CA ASP A 403 7.32 -18.01 7.69
C ASP A 403 8.45 -16.96 7.68
N GLY A 404 8.19 -15.79 7.10
CA GLY A 404 9.13 -14.70 6.92
C GLY A 404 9.45 -13.92 8.20
N LYS A 405 10.39 -12.96 8.06
CA LYS A 405 10.76 -12.05 9.16
C LYS A 405 9.66 -11.06 9.54
N ARG A 406 8.66 -10.84 8.68
CA ARG A 406 7.54 -9.93 8.88
C ARG A 406 6.22 -10.72 8.86
N GLY A 407 5.44 -10.60 9.92
CA GLY A 407 4.09 -11.14 10.00
C GLY A 407 3.06 -10.25 9.28
N ILE A 408 1.83 -10.70 9.19
CA ILE A 408 0.72 -9.98 8.57
C ILE A 408 -0.05 -9.25 9.67
N SER A 409 0.03 -7.93 9.69
CA SER A 409 -0.68 -7.09 10.65
C SER A 409 -2.09 -6.74 10.18
N HIS A 410 -2.91 -6.19 11.09
CA HIS A 410 -4.25 -5.66 10.82
C HIS A 410 -4.28 -4.71 9.61
N GLY A 411 -3.30 -3.80 9.52
CA GLY A 411 -3.20 -2.85 8.42
C GLY A 411 -2.67 -3.45 7.11
N ASP A 412 -1.92 -4.55 7.17
CA ASP A 412 -1.42 -5.20 5.95
C ASP A 412 -2.57 -5.86 5.17
N MET A 413 -3.64 -6.29 5.84
CA MET A 413 -4.82 -6.89 5.21
C MET A 413 -5.64 -5.90 4.37
N ILE A 414 -5.45 -4.61 4.57
CA ILE A 414 -6.06 -3.54 3.74
C ILE A 414 -5.03 -2.81 2.87
N ASP A 415 -3.81 -3.34 2.77
CA ASP A 415 -2.71 -2.73 2.01
C ASP A 415 -2.40 -1.28 2.46
N LEU A 416 -2.52 -1.00 3.76
CA LEU A 416 -2.38 0.34 4.35
C LEU A 416 -1.05 1.01 3.97
N ASN A 417 0.04 0.24 4.00
CA ASN A 417 1.38 0.73 3.68
C ASN A 417 1.73 0.60 2.21
N ARG A 418 0.89 -0.05 1.39
CA ARG A 418 1.14 -0.35 -0.04
C ARG A 418 2.47 -1.06 -0.25
N GLU A 419 2.77 -2.03 0.61
CA GLU A 419 4.01 -2.79 0.60
C GLU A 419 3.74 -4.27 0.35
N ASP A 420 4.60 -4.89 -0.45
CA ASP A 420 4.59 -6.34 -0.60
C ASP A 420 5.36 -6.96 0.57
N ILE A 421 4.73 -7.89 1.27
CA ILE A 421 5.36 -8.69 2.32
C ILE A 421 6.00 -9.90 1.63
N ARG A 422 7.21 -10.26 2.05
CA ARG A 422 7.81 -11.50 1.58
C ARG A 422 6.91 -12.65 1.99
N ASP A 423 6.57 -13.51 1.05
CA ASP A 423 5.70 -14.68 1.21
C ASP A 423 4.20 -14.36 1.39
N PHE A 424 3.79 -13.07 1.26
CA PHE A 424 2.38 -12.67 1.23
C PHE A 424 2.14 -11.46 0.31
N ASP A 425 1.43 -11.67 -0.79
CA ASP A 425 0.93 -10.63 -1.69
C ASP A 425 -0.57 -10.43 -1.41
N VAL A 426 -0.92 -9.33 -0.77
CA VAL A 426 -2.30 -9.03 -0.38
C VAL A 426 -3.22 -8.90 -1.60
N CYS A 427 -2.74 -8.34 -2.71
CA CYS A 427 -3.54 -8.25 -3.94
C CYS A 427 -3.79 -9.61 -4.58
N ALA A 428 -2.80 -10.51 -4.56
CA ALA A 428 -2.98 -11.90 -5.00
C ALA A 428 -3.98 -12.64 -4.11
N PHE A 429 -3.85 -12.51 -2.80
CA PHE A 429 -4.79 -13.08 -1.83
C PHE A 429 -6.25 -12.67 -2.12
N TYR A 430 -6.52 -11.38 -2.34
CA TYR A 430 -7.89 -10.94 -2.63
C TYR A 430 -8.38 -11.41 -4.02
N ARG A 431 -7.49 -11.52 -5.01
CA ARG A 431 -7.86 -12.11 -6.32
C ARG A 431 -8.26 -13.57 -6.19
N GLU A 432 -7.52 -14.36 -5.41
CA GLU A 432 -7.84 -15.76 -5.13
C GLU A 432 -9.17 -15.88 -4.37
N LEU A 433 -9.36 -15.08 -3.32
CA LEU A 433 -10.59 -15.04 -2.54
C LEU A 433 -11.81 -14.71 -3.41
N VAL A 434 -11.72 -13.72 -4.29
CA VAL A 434 -12.83 -13.35 -5.20
C VAL A 434 -13.01 -14.38 -6.30
N SER A 435 -11.94 -15.02 -6.79
CA SER A 435 -12.05 -16.15 -7.72
C SER A 435 -12.81 -17.33 -7.11
N GLU A 436 -12.57 -17.65 -5.83
CA GLU A 436 -13.33 -18.67 -5.12
C GLU A 436 -14.83 -18.32 -5.03
N LEU A 437 -15.18 -17.05 -4.76
CA LEU A 437 -16.59 -16.60 -4.78
C LEU A 437 -17.22 -16.80 -6.17
N ARG A 438 -16.50 -16.44 -7.23
CA ARG A 438 -16.95 -16.65 -8.60
C ARG A 438 -17.17 -18.15 -8.90
N GLU A 439 -16.26 -19.03 -8.48
CA GLU A 439 -16.36 -20.47 -8.69
C GLU A 439 -17.56 -21.09 -7.95
N ARG A 440 -18.00 -20.47 -6.85
CA ARG A 440 -19.23 -20.81 -6.14
C ARG A 440 -20.51 -20.28 -6.83
N GLY A 441 -20.39 -19.49 -7.91
CA GLY A 441 -21.52 -18.86 -8.59
C GLY A 441 -22.06 -17.60 -7.89
N LEU A 442 -21.28 -17.02 -6.99
CA LEU A 442 -21.62 -15.84 -6.21
C LEU A 442 -21.27 -14.53 -6.93
#